data_b6857ef1a8b6e4dc4333945a14c6c7a1
#
_entry.id   b6857ef1a8b6e4dc4333945a14c6c7a1
#
_cell.length_a   1.000
_cell.length_b   1.000
_cell.length_c   1.000
_cell.angle_alpha   90.00
_cell.angle_beta   90.00
_cell.angle_gamma   90.00
#
_symmetry.space_group_name_H-M   'P 1'
#
loop_
_entity.id
_entity.type
_entity.pdbx_description
1 polymer ?
#
loop_
_entity_poly.entity_id
_entity_poly.type
_entity_poly.pdbx_seq_one_letter_code
_entity_poly.pdbx_strand_id
1 'polypeptide(L)'
;MIYTVTFNPSLDYIVSVDDFKLGLTNRTSSELMLPGGKGINVSTVLMNLGIENTALGFTAGFVGKEIIRRLHEMGVKSEFIQISEGVSRINLKLKSIDGTEINGAGPVIGKDKVEKLMKKLEELGEGDVLFLAGSIPSSMPDDMYEQIMARLDGKGVMIVVDATKDLLVNVLKYHPFLVKPNNHELGEIFGVELKTRKDVIPYGKKLQEKGARNVLISMAGEGAVLVAEDGQVFEEPAPKGRLVNGVGAGDSMVAGFVAGWMEKKDYEHAFHMGIAAGSASAFSENLARKEEIEAVYRQITEK
;
A
#
# COMPACT_ATOMS: atom_id res chain seq x y z
N MET A 1 13.79 9.80 7.72
CA MET A 1 13.89 8.53 6.93
C MET A 1 12.48 8.02 6.60
N ILE A 2 12.33 7.15 5.58
CA ILE A 2 11.04 6.52 5.26
C ILE A 2 11.12 5.01 5.50
N TYR A 3 10.14 4.48 6.19
CA TYR A 3 10.02 3.06 6.50
C TYR A 3 8.65 2.54 6.04
N THR A 4 8.63 1.32 5.48
CA THR A 4 7.39 0.62 5.16
C THR A 4 7.35 -0.71 5.92
N VAL A 5 6.21 -1.05 6.48
CA VAL A 5 6.03 -2.33 7.16
C VAL A 5 5.15 -3.25 6.32
N THR A 6 5.66 -4.45 6.03
CA THR A 6 4.91 -5.55 5.44
C THR A 6 5.07 -6.77 6.35
N PHE A 7 4.06 -7.07 7.15
CA PHE A 7 4.16 -8.21 8.10
C PHE A 7 4.30 -9.56 7.41
N ASN A 8 3.68 -9.73 6.25
CA ASN A 8 3.66 -10.98 5.53
C ASN A 8 3.95 -10.79 4.02
N PRO A 9 5.19 -10.42 3.67
CA PRO A 9 5.58 -10.26 2.27
C PRO A 9 5.45 -11.57 1.49
N SER A 10 5.26 -11.45 0.18
CA SER A 10 5.10 -12.58 -0.72
C SER A 10 6.07 -12.54 -1.88
N LEU A 11 6.28 -13.69 -2.49
CA LEU A 11 6.73 -13.79 -3.86
C LEU A 11 5.49 -14.03 -4.72
N ASP A 12 5.10 -13.04 -5.51
CA ASP A 12 3.93 -13.12 -6.36
C ASP A 12 4.33 -13.79 -7.68
N TYR A 13 3.78 -14.95 -7.95
CA TYR A 13 3.94 -15.71 -9.20
C TYR A 13 2.74 -15.45 -10.08
N ILE A 14 2.93 -14.60 -11.08
CA ILE A 14 1.90 -14.13 -12.00
C ILE A 14 2.02 -14.94 -13.28
N VAL A 15 0.96 -15.64 -13.63
CA VAL A 15 0.95 -16.53 -14.81
C VAL A 15 -0.26 -16.27 -15.71
N SER A 16 -0.07 -16.50 -17.00
CA SER A 16 -1.15 -16.61 -17.98
C SER A 16 -1.26 -18.07 -18.46
N VAL A 17 -2.49 -18.54 -18.64
CA VAL A 17 -2.80 -19.85 -19.18
C VAL A 17 -3.90 -19.66 -20.21
N ASP A 18 -3.65 -19.96 -21.49
CA ASP A 18 -4.55 -19.60 -22.59
C ASP A 18 -5.88 -20.36 -22.58
N ASP A 19 -5.93 -21.59 -22.12
CA ASP A 19 -7.15 -22.43 -22.07
C ASP A 19 -7.14 -23.22 -20.76
N PHE A 20 -7.33 -22.51 -19.65
CA PHE A 20 -7.31 -23.13 -18.32
C PHE A 20 -8.47 -24.11 -18.14
N LYS A 21 -8.14 -25.34 -17.73
CA LYS A 21 -9.12 -26.42 -17.50
C LYS A 21 -8.93 -27.04 -16.13
N LEU A 22 -9.98 -27.06 -15.35
CA LEU A 22 -9.99 -27.76 -14.06
C LEU A 22 -9.78 -29.27 -14.27
N GLY A 23 -8.99 -29.88 -13.38
CA GLY A 23 -8.71 -31.31 -13.38
C GLY A 23 -7.71 -31.78 -14.46
N LEU A 24 -7.15 -30.86 -15.24
CA LEU A 24 -6.15 -31.17 -16.27
C LEU A 24 -4.82 -30.47 -15.99
N THR A 25 -3.75 -30.97 -16.65
CA THR A 25 -2.47 -30.26 -16.65
C THR A 25 -2.56 -29.04 -17.54
N ASN A 26 -2.41 -27.86 -16.95
CA ASN A 26 -2.35 -26.58 -17.64
C ASN A 26 -0.88 -26.17 -17.80
N ARG A 27 -0.56 -25.50 -18.90
CA ARG A 27 0.78 -24.94 -19.17
C ARG A 27 0.68 -23.42 -19.29
N THR A 28 1.64 -22.75 -18.69
CA THR A 28 1.72 -21.27 -18.74
C THR A 28 2.16 -20.82 -20.12
N SER A 29 1.55 -19.75 -20.63
CA SER A 29 1.99 -19.00 -21.81
C SER A 29 2.90 -17.82 -21.44
N SER A 30 2.80 -17.29 -20.21
CA SER A 30 3.71 -16.30 -19.67
C SER A 30 3.86 -16.43 -18.17
N GLU A 31 5.02 -16.02 -17.65
CA GLU A 31 5.37 -16.11 -16.25
C GLU A 31 6.12 -14.86 -15.80
N LEU A 32 5.78 -14.34 -14.61
CA LEU A 32 6.47 -13.23 -13.98
C LEU A 32 6.51 -13.44 -12.47
N MET A 33 7.65 -13.20 -11.85
CA MET A 33 7.80 -13.25 -10.39
C MET A 33 8.22 -11.90 -9.84
N LEU A 34 7.44 -11.37 -8.90
CA LEU A 34 7.70 -10.08 -8.27
C LEU A 34 7.64 -10.21 -6.74
N PRO A 35 8.45 -9.43 -5.99
CA PRO A 35 8.22 -9.27 -4.57
C PRO A 35 6.90 -8.54 -4.37
N GLY A 36 6.06 -9.04 -3.44
CA GLY A 36 4.71 -8.56 -3.21
C GLY A 36 4.43 -8.25 -1.76
N GLY A 37 3.35 -7.51 -1.56
CA GLY A 37 2.87 -6.98 -0.29
C GLY A 37 2.75 -5.47 -0.33
N LYS A 38 1.70 -4.90 0.28
CA LYS A 38 1.38 -3.48 0.15
C LYS A 38 2.55 -2.55 0.51
N GLY A 39 3.21 -2.77 1.65
CA GLY A 39 4.38 -1.96 2.03
C GLY A 39 5.57 -2.12 1.06
N ILE A 40 5.76 -3.32 0.48
CA ILE A 40 6.77 -3.54 -0.57
C ILE A 40 6.41 -2.77 -1.84
N ASN A 41 5.13 -2.75 -2.24
CA ASN A 41 4.68 -1.95 -3.38
C ASN A 41 4.93 -0.46 -3.15
N VAL A 42 4.60 0.06 -1.97
CA VAL A 42 4.92 1.44 -1.57
C VAL A 42 6.42 1.70 -1.67
N SER A 43 7.28 0.81 -1.10
CA SER A 43 8.74 0.93 -1.16
C SER A 43 9.26 0.98 -2.59
N THR A 44 8.72 0.14 -3.46
CA THR A 44 9.11 0.08 -4.87
C THR A 44 8.77 1.37 -5.61
N VAL A 45 7.56 1.90 -5.40
CA VAL A 45 7.14 3.16 -6.06
C VAL A 45 7.94 4.35 -5.54
N LEU A 46 8.21 4.43 -4.24
CA LEU A 46 9.09 5.46 -3.67
C LEU A 46 10.48 5.39 -4.30
N MET A 47 11.04 4.18 -4.43
CA MET A 47 12.36 4.00 -5.07
C MET A 47 12.33 4.38 -6.55
N ASN A 48 11.27 4.03 -7.29
CA ASN A 48 11.07 4.44 -8.67
C ASN A 48 11.01 5.98 -8.82
N LEU A 49 10.49 6.68 -7.82
CA LEU A 49 10.49 8.15 -7.74
C LEU A 49 11.85 8.73 -7.28
N GLY A 50 12.85 7.89 -6.97
CA GLY A 50 14.14 8.31 -6.49
C GLY A 50 14.20 8.63 -4.99
N ILE A 51 13.22 8.16 -4.20
CA ILE A 51 13.12 8.40 -2.77
C ILE A 51 13.61 7.17 -2.00
N GLU A 52 14.72 7.33 -1.28
CA GLU A 52 15.28 6.27 -0.44
C GLU A 52 14.31 5.91 0.69
N ASN A 53 14.15 4.60 0.89
CA ASN A 53 13.30 4.06 1.95
C ASN A 53 13.80 2.69 2.41
N THR A 54 13.29 2.19 3.52
CA THR A 54 13.66 0.88 4.08
C THR A 54 12.41 0.04 4.33
N ALA A 55 12.34 -1.13 3.69
CA ALA A 55 11.28 -2.10 3.91
C ALA A 55 11.55 -2.95 5.15
N LEU A 56 10.58 -3.01 6.06
CA LEU A 56 10.59 -3.77 7.31
C LEU A 56 9.50 -4.85 7.29
N GLY A 57 9.63 -5.83 8.15
CA GLY A 57 8.66 -6.91 8.33
C GLY A 57 9.34 -8.25 8.60
N PHE A 58 8.71 -9.34 8.17
CA PHE A 58 9.19 -10.70 8.46
C PHE A 58 9.37 -11.51 7.18
N THR A 59 10.49 -12.25 7.10
CA THR A 59 10.75 -13.16 5.98
C THR A 59 11.22 -14.52 6.49
N ALA A 60 10.96 -15.59 5.72
CA ALA A 60 11.33 -16.94 6.10
C ALA A 60 11.80 -17.79 4.89
N GLY A 61 12.73 -18.69 5.12
CA GLY A 61 13.17 -19.69 4.18
C GLY A 61 13.73 -19.14 2.86
N PHE A 62 13.70 -19.97 1.82
CA PHE A 62 14.26 -19.59 0.51
C PHE A 62 13.43 -18.49 -0.20
N VAL A 63 12.10 -18.50 -0.02
CA VAL A 63 11.22 -17.47 -0.59
C VAL A 63 11.54 -16.09 0.02
N GLY A 64 11.77 -16.02 1.35
CA GLY A 64 12.16 -14.78 2.00
C GLY A 64 13.50 -14.25 1.50
N LYS A 65 14.49 -15.15 1.27
CA LYS A 65 15.78 -14.77 0.67
C LYS A 65 15.60 -14.22 -0.74
N GLU A 66 14.73 -14.82 -1.55
CA GLU A 66 14.47 -14.38 -2.91
C GLU A 66 13.75 -13.02 -2.95
N ILE A 67 12.81 -12.76 -2.03
CA ILE A 67 12.18 -11.45 -1.87
C ILE A 67 13.25 -10.38 -1.59
N ILE A 68 14.13 -10.61 -0.62
CA ILE A 68 15.21 -9.68 -0.26
C ILE A 68 16.15 -9.44 -1.45
N ARG A 69 16.55 -10.50 -2.16
CA ARG A 69 17.41 -10.41 -3.32
C ARG A 69 16.81 -9.50 -4.41
N ARG A 70 15.52 -9.71 -4.74
CA ARG A 70 14.82 -8.90 -5.73
C ARG A 70 14.65 -7.45 -5.31
N LEU A 71 14.33 -7.19 -4.05
CA LEU A 71 14.26 -5.82 -3.52
C LEU A 71 15.60 -5.11 -3.65
N HIS A 72 16.69 -5.80 -3.32
CA HIS A 72 18.04 -5.24 -3.48
C HIS A 72 18.37 -4.92 -4.95
N GLU A 73 17.99 -5.80 -5.90
CA GLU A 73 18.16 -5.54 -7.34
C GLU A 73 17.34 -4.32 -7.84
N MET A 74 16.21 -4.06 -7.18
CA MET A 74 15.38 -2.87 -7.43
C MET A 74 15.88 -1.62 -6.70
N GLY A 75 16.98 -1.70 -5.94
CA GLY A 75 17.54 -0.62 -5.17
C GLY A 75 16.83 -0.35 -3.82
N VAL A 76 15.83 -1.14 -3.46
CA VAL A 76 15.10 -0.99 -2.19
C VAL A 76 15.92 -1.57 -1.04
N LYS A 77 16.22 -0.76 -0.04
CA LYS A 77 16.82 -1.21 1.22
C LYS A 77 15.81 -2.03 2.00
N SER A 78 16.24 -3.11 2.62
CA SER A 78 15.36 -3.96 3.43
C SER A 78 16.06 -4.45 4.69
N GLU A 79 15.32 -4.42 5.80
CA GLU A 79 15.79 -4.88 7.10
C GLU A 79 14.74 -5.81 7.74
N PHE A 80 14.43 -6.89 7.02
CA PHE A 80 13.48 -7.90 7.47
C PHE A 80 14.03 -8.74 8.62
N ILE A 81 13.15 -9.03 9.58
CA ILE A 81 13.43 -9.97 10.66
C ILE A 81 13.23 -11.39 10.11
N GLN A 82 14.30 -12.20 10.20
CA GLN A 82 14.26 -13.58 9.72
C GLN A 82 13.53 -14.48 10.71
N ILE A 83 12.55 -15.24 10.19
CA ILE A 83 11.88 -16.33 10.88
C ILE A 83 12.64 -17.62 10.56
N SER A 84 12.98 -18.41 11.59
CA SER A 84 13.79 -19.62 11.46
C SER A 84 13.05 -20.79 10.84
N GLU A 85 11.73 -20.85 11.00
CA GLU A 85 10.88 -21.94 10.56
C GLU A 85 9.86 -21.49 9.50
N GLY A 86 9.50 -22.40 8.61
CA GLY A 86 8.56 -22.12 7.52
C GLY A 86 9.19 -21.38 6.35
N VAL A 87 8.33 -20.85 5.51
CA VAL A 87 8.70 -20.08 4.31
C VAL A 87 7.78 -18.86 4.17
N SER A 88 8.31 -17.76 3.66
CA SER A 88 7.47 -16.65 3.19
C SER A 88 6.51 -17.13 2.12
N ARG A 89 5.35 -16.51 2.03
CA ARG A 89 4.31 -17.00 1.12
C ARG A 89 4.65 -16.80 -0.35
N ILE A 90 4.17 -17.70 -1.18
CA ILE A 90 4.06 -17.52 -2.62
C ILE A 90 2.58 -17.30 -2.91
N ASN A 91 2.26 -16.26 -3.67
CA ASN A 91 0.93 -16.03 -4.18
C ASN A 91 0.92 -16.38 -5.66
N LEU A 92 -0.01 -17.21 -6.08
CA LEU A 92 -0.26 -17.48 -7.49
C LEU A 92 -1.36 -16.54 -8.00
N LYS A 93 -1.06 -15.78 -9.06
CA LYS A 93 -2.00 -14.86 -9.71
C LYS A 93 -2.27 -15.32 -11.14
N LEU A 94 -3.49 -15.74 -11.42
CA LEU A 94 -3.92 -16.25 -12.72
C LEU A 94 -4.50 -15.08 -13.55
N LYS A 95 -3.67 -14.44 -14.40
CA LYS A 95 -4.08 -13.28 -15.22
C LYS A 95 -5.26 -13.58 -16.16
N SER A 96 -5.31 -14.79 -16.70
CA SER A 96 -6.30 -15.20 -17.71
C SER A 96 -7.65 -15.69 -17.13
N ILE A 97 -7.83 -15.65 -15.81
CA ILE A 97 -9.03 -16.16 -15.14
C ILE A 97 -9.54 -15.09 -14.17
N ASP A 98 -10.18 -14.05 -14.68
CA ASP A 98 -10.89 -12.98 -13.95
C ASP A 98 -10.16 -12.50 -12.67
N GLY A 99 -8.81 -12.41 -12.72
CA GLY A 99 -8.01 -11.98 -11.58
C GLY A 99 -7.98 -12.97 -10.40
N THR A 100 -8.16 -14.27 -10.66
CA THR A 100 -8.10 -15.32 -9.63
C THR A 100 -6.74 -15.37 -8.95
N GLU A 101 -6.74 -15.31 -7.61
CA GLU A 101 -5.53 -15.39 -6.79
C GLU A 101 -5.61 -16.54 -5.80
N ILE A 102 -4.49 -17.23 -5.60
CA ILE A 102 -4.30 -18.23 -4.55
C ILE A 102 -3.17 -17.73 -3.65
N ASN A 103 -3.52 -17.27 -2.46
CA ASN A 103 -2.60 -16.62 -1.55
C ASN A 103 -2.10 -17.60 -0.48
N GLY A 104 -0.78 -17.78 -0.37
CA GLY A 104 -0.16 -18.55 0.68
C GLY A 104 -0.33 -17.93 2.06
N ALA A 105 -0.31 -18.76 3.12
CA ALA A 105 -0.45 -18.29 4.50
C ALA A 105 0.81 -17.57 5.04
N GLY A 106 1.99 -18.01 4.62
CA GLY A 106 3.26 -17.53 5.15
C GLY A 106 3.68 -18.20 6.47
N PRO A 107 4.79 -17.77 7.09
CA PRO A 107 5.31 -18.37 8.30
C PRO A 107 4.51 -17.93 9.54
N VAL A 108 4.59 -18.72 10.60
CA VAL A 108 4.09 -18.32 11.93
C VAL A 108 5.10 -17.35 12.55
N ILE A 109 4.61 -16.20 12.97
CA ILE A 109 5.45 -15.13 13.54
C ILE A 109 5.35 -15.19 15.06
N GLY A 110 6.47 -15.55 15.71
CA GLY A 110 6.56 -15.64 17.17
C GLY A 110 6.61 -14.27 17.84
N LYS A 111 6.16 -14.21 19.09
CA LYS A 111 6.16 -12.97 19.91
C LYS A 111 7.54 -12.32 20.02
N ASP A 112 8.62 -13.11 20.11
CA ASP A 112 10.00 -12.63 20.16
C ASP A 112 10.39 -11.85 18.89
N LYS A 113 9.88 -12.25 17.73
CA LYS A 113 10.10 -11.58 16.46
C LYS A 113 9.28 -10.30 16.34
N VAL A 114 8.03 -10.34 16.79
CA VAL A 114 7.19 -9.15 16.89
C VAL A 114 7.86 -8.10 17.77
N GLU A 115 8.37 -8.49 18.95
CA GLU A 115 9.04 -7.56 19.86
C GLU A 115 10.34 -6.97 19.25
N LYS A 116 11.07 -7.73 18.44
CA LYS A 116 12.22 -7.20 17.70
C LYS A 116 11.82 -6.10 16.71
N LEU A 117 10.70 -6.29 15.99
CA LEU A 117 10.17 -5.26 15.09
C LEU A 117 9.73 -4.03 15.88
N MET A 118 9.02 -4.23 16.98
CA MET A 118 8.55 -3.13 17.83
C MET A 118 9.71 -2.27 18.35
N LYS A 119 10.78 -2.90 18.87
CA LYS A 119 12.00 -2.18 19.31
C LYS A 119 12.65 -1.37 18.19
N LYS A 120 12.66 -1.92 16.97
CA LYS A 120 13.20 -1.20 15.81
C LYS A 120 12.33 0.01 15.45
N LEU A 121 11.00 -0.13 15.50
CA LEU A 121 10.08 0.98 15.27
C LEU A 121 10.14 2.05 16.37
N GLU A 122 10.46 1.67 17.60
CA GLU A 122 10.64 2.63 18.72
C GLU A 122 11.83 3.59 18.52
N GLU A 123 12.77 3.27 17.63
CA GLU A 123 13.89 4.14 17.26
C GLU A 123 13.48 5.29 16.34
N LEU A 124 12.28 5.22 15.75
CA LEU A 124 11.73 6.27 14.89
C LEU A 124 11.35 7.51 15.71
N GLY A 125 11.51 8.69 15.10
CA GLY A 125 11.25 9.97 15.73
C GLY A 125 10.79 11.04 14.76
N GLU A 126 10.90 12.29 15.19
CA GLU A 126 10.49 13.46 14.41
C GLU A 126 11.16 13.51 13.04
N GLY A 127 10.36 13.71 12.00
CA GLY A 127 10.82 13.74 10.61
C GLY A 127 10.88 12.38 9.92
N ASP A 128 10.69 11.28 10.66
CA ASP A 128 10.53 9.97 10.04
C ASP A 128 9.10 9.74 9.53
N VAL A 129 8.99 8.93 8.48
CA VAL A 129 7.72 8.52 7.88
C VAL A 129 7.58 7.01 8.01
N LEU A 130 6.44 6.55 8.50
CA LEU A 130 6.12 5.13 8.64
C LEU A 130 4.85 4.78 7.87
N PHE A 131 4.96 3.84 6.94
CA PHE A 131 3.81 3.24 6.27
C PHE A 131 3.42 1.93 6.95
N LEU A 132 2.19 1.85 7.42
CA LEU A 132 1.54 0.63 7.90
C LEU A 132 0.53 0.19 6.84
N ALA A 133 0.86 -0.83 6.05
CA ALA A 133 0.07 -1.22 4.90
C ALA A 133 -0.14 -2.74 4.80
N GLY A 134 -1.37 -3.15 4.51
CA GLY A 134 -1.76 -4.53 4.31
C GLY A 134 -2.42 -5.19 5.52
N SER A 135 -2.62 -6.51 5.42
CA SER A 135 -3.26 -7.32 6.45
C SER A 135 -2.27 -7.80 7.52
N ILE A 136 -2.77 -8.04 8.70
CA ILE A 136 -2.04 -8.69 9.80
C ILE A 136 -2.20 -10.21 9.67
N PRO A 137 -1.11 -11.00 9.67
CA PRO A 137 -1.19 -12.47 9.70
C PRO A 137 -1.92 -12.96 10.96
N SER A 138 -2.68 -14.05 10.82
CA SER A 138 -3.42 -14.65 11.94
C SER A 138 -2.56 -15.15 13.10
N SER A 139 -1.24 -15.28 12.91
CA SER A 139 -0.27 -15.62 13.95
C SER A 139 0.15 -14.41 14.82
N MET A 140 -0.27 -13.20 14.46
CA MET A 140 0.00 -11.96 15.18
C MET A 140 -1.29 -11.42 15.82
N PRO A 141 -1.18 -10.57 16.87
CA PRO A 141 -2.33 -9.84 17.39
C PRO A 141 -3.02 -9.01 16.30
N ASP A 142 -4.33 -9.03 16.26
CA ASP A 142 -5.15 -8.29 15.29
C ASP A 142 -5.13 -6.77 15.50
N ASP A 143 -4.74 -6.32 16.71
CA ASP A 143 -4.55 -4.92 17.10
C ASP A 143 -3.11 -4.39 16.86
N MET A 144 -2.29 -5.10 16.06
CA MET A 144 -0.85 -4.79 15.90
C MET A 144 -0.59 -3.35 15.43
N TYR A 145 -1.43 -2.81 14.54
CA TYR A 145 -1.31 -1.43 14.09
C TYR A 145 -1.56 -0.44 15.23
N GLU A 146 -2.55 -0.72 16.07
CA GLU A 146 -2.84 0.07 17.25
C GLU A 146 -1.67 0.03 18.25
N GLN A 147 -1.08 -1.14 18.48
CA GLN A 147 0.10 -1.28 19.37
C GLN A 147 1.30 -0.48 18.83
N ILE A 148 1.55 -0.49 17.52
CA ILE A 148 2.62 0.30 16.91
C ILE A 148 2.36 1.79 17.11
N MET A 149 1.15 2.25 16.78
CA MET A 149 0.81 3.66 16.91
C MET A 149 0.86 4.16 18.35
N ALA A 150 0.44 3.33 19.31
CA ALA A 150 0.55 3.65 20.75
C ALA A 150 2.01 3.83 21.21
N ARG A 151 2.95 3.02 20.68
CA ARG A 151 4.39 3.14 21.01
C ARG A 151 5.06 4.35 20.35
N LEU A 152 4.49 4.83 19.25
CA LEU A 152 5.02 5.98 18.49
C LEU A 152 4.28 7.29 18.82
N ASP A 153 3.25 7.23 19.64
CA ASP A 153 2.48 8.41 20.03
C ASP A 153 3.39 9.47 20.67
N GLY A 154 3.21 10.72 20.25
CA GLY A 154 4.01 11.85 20.72
C GLY A 154 5.45 11.92 20.20
N LYS A 155 5.93 10.97 19.37
CA LYS A 155 7.30 10.98 18.83
C LYS A 155 7.48 11.83 17.56
N GLY A 156 6.42 12.40 17.01
CA GLY A 156 6.50 13.23 15.79
C GLY A 156 6.71 12.43 14.50
N VAL A 157 6.50 11.11 14.51
CA VAL A 157 6.56 10.27 13.32
C VAL A 157 5.34 10.52 12.45
N MET A 158 5.55 10.75 11.15
CA MET A 158 4.46 10.87 10.19
C MET A 158 3.97 9.46 9.81
N ILE A 159 2.81 9.04 10.33
CA ILE A 159 2.28 7.69 10.12
C ILE A 159 1.19 7.69 9.04
N VAL A 160 1.35 6.81 8.07
CA VAL A 160 0.44 6.59 6.94
C VAL A 160 -0.15 5.19 7.06
N VAL A 161 -1.48 5.07 7.03
CA VAL A 161 -2.16 3.79 7.21
C VAL A 161 -3.01 3.45 5.99
N ASP A 162 -2.70 2.31 5.36
CA ASP A 162 -3.53 1.68 4.32
C ASP A 162 -4.02 0.32 4.81
N ALA A 163 -5.08 0.36 5.58
CA ALA A 163 -5.73 -0.79 6.21
C ALA A 163 -7.24 -0.74 6.00
N THR A 164 -7.91 -1.86 6.28
CA THR A 164 -9.36 -2.00 6.08
C THR A 164 -10.09 -2.19 7.41
N LYS A 165 -11.38 -1.83 7.44
CA LYS A 165 -12.32 -2.12 8.55
C LYS A 165 -11.78 -1.65 9.91
N ASP A 166 -11.84 -2.53 10.89
CA ASP A 166 -11.45 -2.24 12.28
C ASP A 166 -9.97 -1.85 12.41
N LEU A 167 -9.08 -2.41 11.56
CA LEU A 167 -7.68 -2.03 11.57
C LEU A 167 -7.46 -0.54 11.27
N LEU A 168 -8.29 0.03 10.41
CA LEU A 168 -8.23 1.45 10.11
C LEU A 168 -8.92 2.27 11.21
N VAL A 169 -10.11 1.85 11.67
CA VAL A 169 -10.88 2.62 12.64
C VAL A 169 -10.17 2.71 13.99
N ASN A 170 -9.55 1.61 14.45
CA ASN A 170 -8.91 1.54 15.76
C ASN A 170 -7.66 2.44 15.90
N VAL A 171 -7.02 2.78 14.78
CA VAL A 171 -5.82 3.65 14.78
C VAL A 171 -6.13 5.14 14.71
N LEU A 172 -7.38 5.53 14.41
CA LEU A 172 -7.75 6.94 14.21
C LEU A 172 -7.50 7.80 15.46
N LYS A 173 -7.68 7.26 16.65
CA LYS A 173 -7.43 7.94 17.94
C LYS A 173 -5.96 8.38 18.14
N TYR A 174 -5.02 7.85 17.34
CA TYR A 174 -3.61 8.23 17.33
C TYR A 174 -3.26 9.21 16.21
N HIS A 175 -4.25 9.80 15.56
CA HIS A 175 -4.12 10.86 14.56
C HIS A 175 -3.15 10.54 13.40
N PRO A 176 -3.34 9.43 12.64
CA PRO A 176 -2.51 9.13 11.48
C PRO A 176 -2.52 10.32 10.50
N PHE A 177 -1.34 10.62 9.93
CA PHE A 177 -1.20 11.71 8.97
C PHE A 177 -2.06 11.48 7.73
N LEU A 178 -2.11 10.25 7.23
CA LEU A 178 -2.90 9.87 6.06
C LEU A 178 -3.54 8.50 6.30
N VAL A 179 -4.81 8.40 5.96
CA VAL A 179 -5.49 7.11 5.77
C VAL A 179 -6.02 7.02 4.33
N LYS A 180 -5.99 5.82 3.73
CA LYS A 180 -6.47 5.63 2.36
C LYS A 180 -7.48 4.47 2.26
N PRO A 181 -8.74 4.65 2.54
CA PRO A 181 -9.78 3.72 2.12
C PRO A 181 -10.12 3.88 0.63
N ASN A 182 -10.63 2.84 -0.01
CA ASN A 182 -11.41 3.02 -1.22
C ASN A 182 -12.89 3.31 -0.88
N ASN A 183 -13.72 3.64 -1.88
CA ASN A 183 -15.13 3.96 -1.66
C ASN A 183 -15.92 2.78 -1.07
N HIS A 184 -15.58 1.53 -1.40
CA HIS A 184 -16.23 0.34 -0.85
C HIS A 184 -15.83 0.13 0.61
N GLU A 185 -14.54 0.20 0.93
CA GLU A 185 -14.01 0.09 2.30
C GLU A 185 -14.59 1.19 3.20
N LEU A 186 -14.68 2.42 2.69
CA LEU A 186 -15.31 3.53 3.39
C LEU A 186 -16.79 3.27 3.62
N GLY A 187 -17.49 2.77 2.60
CA GLY A 187 -18.89 2.37 2.69
C GLY A 187 -19.13 1.26 3.72
N GLU A 188 -18.28 0.25 3.77
CA GLU A 188 -18.34 -0.83 4.76
C GLU A 188 -18.21 -0.31 6.20
N ILE A 189 -17.30 0.65 6.46
CA ILE A 189 -17.12 1.26 7.79
C ILE A 189 -18.40 1.94 8.29
N PHE A 190 -19.16 2.54 7.39
CA PHE A 190 -20.37 3.31 7.75
C PHE A 190 -21.71 2.61 7.40
N GLY A 191 -21.66 1.40 6.83
CA GLY A 191 -22.84 0.64 6.45
C GLY A 191 -23.63 1.25 5.30
N VAL A 192 -22.95 1.90 4.32
CA VAL A 192 -23.56 2.61 3.18
C VAL A 192 -22.89 2.25 1.86
N GLU A 193 -23.60 2.44 0.75
CA GLU A 193 -23.03 2.34 -0.59
C GLU A 193 -22.62 3.74 -1.09
N LEU A 194 -21.36 3.89 -1.54
CA LEU A 194 -20.78 5.15 -2.01
C LEU A 194 -20.31 4.99 -3.47
N LYS A 195 -20.93 5.73 -4.40
CA LYS A 195 -20.70 5.58 -5.84
C LYS A 195 -19.99 6.77 -6.48
N THR A 196 -20.25 7.97 -6.01
CA THR A 196 -19.72 9.19 -6.61
C THR A 196 -18.72 9.87 -5.68
N ARG A 197 -17.86 10.73 -6.24
CA ARG A 197 -16.92 11.54 -5.44
C ARG A 197 -17.65 12.41 -4.40
N LYS A 198 -18.85 12.90 -4.72
CA LYS A 198 -19.66 13.68 -3.79
C LYS A 198 -20.18 12.86 -2.62
N ASP A 199 -20.49 11.57 -2.85
CA ASP A 199 -20.99 10.69 -1.79
C ASP A 199 -19.95 10.41 -0.73
N VAL A 200 -18.65 10.34 -1.10
CA VAL A 200 -17.57 9.96 -0.18
C VAL A 200 -17.13 11.11 0.73
N ILE A 201 -17.31 12.38 0.31
CA ILE A 201 -16.83 13.56 1.06
C ILE A 201 -17.37 13.60 2.51
N PRO A 202 -18.69 13.46 2.77
CA PRO A 202 -19.20 13.50 4.15
C PRO A 202 -18.61 12.40 5.04
N TYR A 203 -18.31 11.23 4.47
CA TYR A 203 -17.76 10.10 5.21
C TYR A 203 -16.24 10.23 5.41
N GLY A 204 -15.52 10.85 4.47
CA GLY A 204 -14.13 11.26 4.67
C GLY A 204 -14.01 12.25 5.85
N LYS A 205 -14.90 13.24 5.93
CA LYS A 205 -14.97 14.17 7.09
C LYS A 205 -15.27 13.46 8.41
N LYS A 206 -16.15 12.45 8.41
CA LYS A 206 -16.41 11.62 9.60
C LYS A 206 -15.17 10.82 10.06
N LEU A 207 -14.29 10.40 9.13
CA LEU A 207 -13.02 9.78 9.52
C LEU A 207 -12.06 10.81 10.12
N GLN A 208 -12.07 12.06 9.64
CA GLN A 208 -11.32 13.16 10.28
C GLN A 208 -11.84 13.47 11.69
N GLU A 209 -13.15 13.55 11.88
CA GLU A 209 -13.77 13.71 13.20
C GLU A 209 -13.39 12.60 14.18
N LYS A 210 -13.09 11.39 13.66
CA LYS A 210 -12.58 10.25 14.45
C LYS A 210 -11.07 10.30 14.69
N GLY A 211 -10.34 11.22 14.05
CA GLY A 211 -8.93 11.47 14.30
C GLY A 211 -7.99 11.42 13.09
N ALA A 212 -8.40 10.93 11.91
CA ALA A 212 -7.53 11.00 10.72
C ALA A 212 -7.20 12.46 10.39
N ARG A 213 -5.93 12.77 10.11
CA ARG A 213 -5.57 14.12 9.68
C ARG A 213 -5.95 14.36 8.21
N ASN A 214 -5.58 13.44 7.33
CA ASN A 214 -5.93 13.48 5.91
C ASN A 214 -6.59 12.17 5.50
N VAL A 215 -7.62 12.23 4.66
CA VAL A 215 -8.34 11.06 4.14
C VAL A 215 -8.31 11.09 2.63
N LEU A 216 -7.53 10.17 2.04
CA LEU A 216 -7.42 9.98 0.60
C LEU A 216 -8.33 8.82 0.18
N ILE A 217 -9.37 9.08 -0.58
CA ILE A 217 -10.37 8.08 -0.98
C ILE A 217 -10.17 7.75 -2.45
N SER A 218 -9.75 6.51 -2.73
CA SER A 218 -9.60 6.02 -4.10
C SER A 218 -10.93 5.46 -4.62
N MET A 219 -11.25 5.74 -5.89
CA MET A 219 -12.55 5.37 -6.49
C MET A 219 -12.39 4.75 -7.88
N ALA A 220 -11.26 4.09 -8.14
CA ALA A 220 -10.95 3.46 -9.41
C ALA A 220 -11.24 4.39 -10.62
N GLY A 221 -12.11 3.98 -11.55
CA GLY A 221 -12.47 4.77 -12.73
C GLY A 221 -13.17 6.11 -12.45
N GLU A 222 -13.70 6.32 -11.24
CA GLU A 222 -14.29 7.60 -10.80
C GLU A 222 -13.23 8.61 -10.34
N GLY A 223 -11.97 8.18 -10.16
CA GLY A 223 -10.88 9.04 -9.71
C GLY A 223 -10.63 8.97 -8.22
N ALA A 224 -10.48 10.10 -7.55
CA ALA A 224 -10.21 10.16 -6.13
C ALA A 224 -10.73 11.45 -5.47
N VAL A 225 -10.78 11.41 -4.13
CA VAL A 225 -11.08 12.57 -3.28
C VAL A 225 -10.06 12.63 -2.15
N LEU A 226 -9.55 13.83 -1.86
CA LEU A 226 -8.79 14.11 -0.65
C LEU A 226 -9.60 15.03 0.25
N VAL A 227 -9.76 14.64 1.51
CA VAL A 227 -10.23 15.52 2.59
C VAL A 227 -9.00 15.84 3.43
N ALA A 228 -8.47 17.05 3.29
CA ALA A 228 -7.22 17.51 3.90
C ALA A 228 -7.43 18.12 5.30
N GLU A 229 -6.42 18.04 6.16
CA GLU A 229 -6.50 18.52 7.55
C GLU A 229 -6.68 20.04 7.68
N ASP A 230 -6.34 20.80 6.64
CA ASP A 230 -6.58 22.25 6.57
C ASP A 230 -8.02 22.62 6.22
N GLY A 231 -8.90 21.62 6.04
CA GLY A 231 -10.30 21.77 5.71
C GLY A 231 -10.60 21.81 4.22
N GLN A 232 -9.59 21.82 3.35
CA GLN A 232 -9.78 21.77 1.90
C GLN A 232 -10.24 20.37 1.47
N VAL A 233 -11.00 20.34 0.38
CA VAL A 233 -11.44 19.09 -0.27
C VAL A 233 -11.07 19.18 -1.74
N PHE A 234 -10.30 18.20 -2.19
CA PHE A 234 -9.89 18.09 -3.59
C PHE A 234 -10.59 16.90 -4.23
N GLU A 235 -11.06 17.08 -5.44
CA GLU A 235 -11.72 16.04 -6.24
C GLU A 235 -11.09 16.02 -7.63
N GLU A 236 -10.67 14.85 -8.11
CA GLU A 236 -10.13 14.70 -9.45
C GLU A 236 -10.70 13.43 -10.10
N PRO A 237 -11.20 13.52 -11.36
CA PRO A 237 -11.59 12.33 -12.12
C PRO A 237 -10.38 11.47 -12.46
N ALA A 238 -10.62 10.19 -12.74
CA ALA A 238 -9.53 9.32 -13.19
C ALA A 238 -8.90 9.86 -14.49
N PRO A 239 -7.56 9.91 -14.57
CA PRO A 239 -6.86 10.24 -15.81
C PRO A 239 -7.23 9.27 -16.93
N LYS A 240 -7.13 9.74 -18.18
CA LYS A 240 -7.39 8.88 -19.34
C LYS A 240 -6.23 7.90 -19.55
N GLY A 241 -6.56 6.62 -19.68
CA GLY A 241 -5.58 5.57 -19.93
C GLY A 241 -6.26 4.21 -20.10
N ARG A 242 -5.49 3.23 -20.57
CA ARG A 242 -5.97 1.85 -20.66
C ARG A 242 -5.57 1.10 -19.40
N LEU A 243 -6.53 0.54 -18.71
CA LEU A 243 -6.26 -0.36 -17.58
C LEU A 243 -5.51 -1.60 -18.07
N VAL A 244 -4.33 -1.83 -17.53
CA VAL A 244 -3.47 -2.99 -17.81
C VAL A 244 -3.38 -3.88 -16.57
N ASN A 245 -3.09 -3.28 -15.40
CA ASN A 245 -2.97 -4.01 -14.14
C ASN A 245 -3.36 -3.12 -12.95
N GLY A 246 -4.47 -3.43 -12.29
CA GLY A 246 -4.93 -2.66 -11.12
C GLY A 246 -4.22 -2.98 -9.80
N VAL A 247 -3.41 -4.05 -9.78
CA VAL A 247 -2.72 -4.49 -8.55
C VAL A 247 -1.64 -3.47 -8.16
N GLY A 248 -1.66 -3.03 -6.91
CA GLY A 248 -0.70 -2.05 -6.39
C GLY A 248 -1.00 -0.59 -6.76
N ALA A 249 -2.06 -0.30 -7.54
CA ALA A 249 -2.44 1.07 -7.87
C ALA A 249 -2.77 1.91 -6.62
N GLY A 250 -3.47 1.32 -5.64
CA GLY A 250 -3.74 1.96 -4.35
C GLY A 250 -2.48 2.23 -3.53
N ASP A 251 -1.55 1.28 -3.50
CA ASP A 251 -0.26 1.42 -2.83
C ASP A 251 0.60 2.51 -3.49
N SER A 252 0.57 2.54 -4.83
CA SER A 252 1.23 3.59 -5.63
C SER A 252 0.65 4.98 -5.35
N MET A 253 -0.68 5.08 -5.20
CA MET A 253 -1.35 6.33 -4.86
C MET A 253 -0.88 6.87 -3.50
N VAL A 254 -0.76 6.01 -2.49
CA VAL A 254 -0.25 6.41 -1.17
C VAL A 254 1.21 6.84 -1.25
N ALA A 255 2.05 6.09 -1.98
CA ALA A 255 3.46 6.43 -2.18
C ALA A 255 3.62 7.78 -2.90
N GLY A 256 2.88 7.99 -3.99
CA GLY A 256 2.88 9.25 -4.75
C GLY A 256 2.40 10.44 -3.92
N PHE A 257 1.34 10.27 -3.13
CA PHE A 257 0.85 11.32 -2.23
C PHE A 257 1.93 11.77 -1.23
N VAL A 258 2.57 10.81 -0.55
CA VAL A 258 3.62 11.13 0.42
C VAL A 258 4.85 11.73 -0.26
N ALA A 259 5.22 11.24 -1.46
CA ALA A 259 6.31 11.82 -2.25
C ALA A 259 6.03 13.29 -2.58
N GLY A 260 4.85 13.61 -3.11
CA GLY A 260 4.44 14.98 -3.43
C GLY A 260 4.35 15.87 -2.18
N TRP A 261 3.83 15.36 -1.07
CA TRP A 261 3.82 16.07 0.21
C TRP A 261 5.22 16.40 0.72
N MET A 262 6.15 15.44 0.63
CA MET A 262 7.53 15.69 1.04
C MET A 262 8.24 16.71 0.17
N GLU A 263 7.90 16.77 -1.12
CA GLU A 263 8.48 17.71 -2.08
C GLU A 263 8.05 19.16 -1.81
N LYS A 264 6.75 19.42 -1.60
CA LYS A 264 6.22 20.80 -1.56
C LYS A 264 5.45 21.17 -0.31
N LYS A 265 5.06 20.23 0.55
CA LYS A 265 4.14 20.45 1.68
C LYS A 265 2.81 21.10 1.24
N ASP A 266 2.35 20.76 0.07
CA ASP A 266 1.14 21.25 -0.57
C ASP A 266 0.18 20.08 -0.85
N TYR A 267 -1.07 20.18 -0.38
CA TYR A 267 -2.05 19.10 -0.45
C TYR A 267 -2.53 18.83 -1.88
N GLU A 268 -2.70 19.88 -2.69
CA GLU A 268 -3.13 19.72 -4.08
C GLU A 268 -2.06 19.00 -4.90
N HIS A 269 -0.80 19.42 -4.75
CA HIS A 269 0.33 18.76 -5.38
C HIS A 269 0.46 17.30 -4.92
N ALA A 270 0.38 17.03 -3.62
CA ALA A 270 0.43 15.69 -3.07
C ALA A 270 -0.71 14.81 -3.62
N PHE A 271 -1.92 15.35 -3.70
CA PHE A 271 -3.08 14.66 -4.23
C PHE A 271 -2.91 14.31 -5.72
N HIS A 272 -2.47 15.26 -6.55
CA HIS A 272 -2.20 15.02 -7.97
C HIS A 272 -1.08 14.00 -8.17
N MET A 273 0.01 14.06 -7.38
CA MET A 273 1.07 13.05 -7.41
C MET A 273 0.56 11.66 -7.01
N GLY A 274 -0.33 11.58 -6.02
CA GLY A 274 -0.97 10.33 -5.63
C GLY A 274 -1.80 9.72 -6.74
N ILE A 275 -2.68 10.51 -7.38
CA ILE A 275 -3.50 10.06 -8.52
C ILE A 275 -2.60 9.64 -9.68
N ALA A 276 -1.58 10.44 -9.99
CA ALA A 276 -0.65 10.15 -11.07
C ALA A 276 0.06 8.81 -10.88
N ALA A 277 0.60 8.56 -9.68
CA ALA A 277 1.29 7.31 -9.36
C ALA A 277 0.35 6.10 -9.39
N GLY A 278 -0.85 6.22 -8.81
CA GLY A 278 -1.85 5.16 -8.83
C GLY A 278 -2.33 4.84 -10.24
N SER A 279 -2.64 5.85 -11.04
CA SER A 279 -3.12 5.68 -12.41
C SER A 279 -2.03 5.18 -13.36
N ALA A 280 -0.80 5.71 -13.26
CA ALA A 280 0.32 5.23 -14.06
C ALA A 280 0.60 3.74 -13.78
N SER A 281 0.55 3.31 -12.51
CA SER A 281 0.67 1.88 -12.18
C SER A 281 -0.48 1.06 -12.74
N ALA A 282 -1.71 1.57 -12.72
CA ALA A 282 -2.86 0.88 -13.32
C ALA A 282 -2.76 0.75 -14.86
N PHE A 283 -2.04 1.66 -15.52
CA PHE A 283 -1.82 1.66 -16.97
C PHE A 283 -0.58 0.88 -17.41
N SER A 284 0.24 0.41 -16.48
CA SER A 284 1.47 -0.32 -16.71
C SER A 284 1.34 -1.80 -16.32
N GLU A 285 2.21 -2.66 -16.84
CA GLU A 285 2.26 -4.08 -16.43
C GLU A 285 2.78 -4.25 -15.00
N ASN A 286 3.68 -3.36 -14.58
CA ASN A 286 4.31 -3.32 -13.27
C ASN A 286 4.02 -1.98 -12.58
N LEU A 287 4.48 -1.83 -11.32
CA LEU A 287 4.42 -0.55 -10.62
C LEU A 287 5.17 0.52 -11.42
N ALA A 288 4.51 1.68 -11.60
CA ALA A 288 4.96 2.72 -12.51
C ALA A 288 6.35 3.28 -12.16
N ARG A 289 7.08 3.63 -13.19
CA ARG A 289 8.34 4.37 -13.11
C ARG A 289 8.10 5.87 -13.09
N LYS A 290 9.13 6.61 -12.72
CA LYS A 290 9.07 8.07 -12.59
C LYS A 290 8.52 8.76 -13.85
N GLU A 291 9.00 8.39 -15.03
CA GLU A 291 8.60 8.99 -16.28
C GLU A 291 7.11 8.78 -16.61
N GLU A 292 6.60 7.59 -16.26
CA GLU A 292 5.17 7.23 -16.43
C GLU A 292 4.31 8.05 -15.48
N ILE A 293 4.74 8.21 -14.23
CA ILE A 293 4.06 9.03 -13.20
C ILE A 293 4.04 10.50 -13.62
N GLU A 294 5.18 11.04 -14.06
CA GLU A 294 5.29 12.42 -14.53
C GLU A 294 4.41 12.69 -15.76
N ALA A 295 4.30 11.72 -16.68
CA ALA A 295 3.42 11.84 -17.85
C ALA A 295 1.95 11.95 -17.44
N VAL A 296 1.49 11.13 -16.50
CA VAL A 296 0.12 11.20 -15.97
C VAL A 296 -0.08 12.47 -15.12
N TYR A 297 0.91 12.89 -14.34
CA TYR A 297 0.86 14.13 -13.57
C TYR A 297 0.62 15.35 -14.47
N ARG A 298 1.36 15.48 -15.58
CA ARG A 298 1.13 16.54 -16.58
C ARG A 298 -0.28 16.48 -17.17
N GLN A 299 -0.80 15.29 -17.46
CA GLN A 299 -2.18 15.15 -17.96
C GLN A 299 -3.23 15.70 -16.98
N ILE A 300 -2.96 15.64 -15.66
CA ILE A 300 -3.85 16.15 -14.62
C ILE A 300 -3.73 17.67 -14.50
N THR A 301 -2.51 18.20 -14.52
CA THR A 301 -2.21 19.59 -14.15
C THR A 301 -2.16 20.57 -15.33
N GLU A 302 -2.02 20.11 -16.58
CA GLU A 302 -1.93 20.92 -17.79
C GLU A 302 -3.25 20.91 -18.60
N LYS A 303 -4.40 20.98 -17.92
CA LYS A 303 -5.75 21.00 -18.52
C LYS A 303 -6.09 22.38 -19.10
#